data_ab78d379700edc384acc94faf86de113
#
_entry.id   ab78d379700edc384acc94faf86de113
#
_cell.length_a   1.000
_cell.length_b   1.000
_cell.length_c   1.000
_cell.angle_alpha   90.00
_cell.angle_beta   90.00
_cell.angle_gamma   90.00
#
_symmetry.space_group_name_H-M   'P 1'
#
loop_
_entity.id
_entity.type
_entity.pdbx_description
1 polymer ?
#
loop_
_entity_poly.entity_id
_entity_poly.type
_entity_poly.pdbx_seq_one_letter_code
_entity_poly.pdbx_strand_id
1 'polypeptide(L)'
;MRKSTRIIYLKMVALAMVTTFSTLNGNISANTLQKELHSGWRFKQARLSNWYPATVPGVVHTDLIDNKIIEDPFYRLNERGVQWVDKEDWIYETTFDVAPELMDKNNIRLYFKGLDTYADVYLNGEKILEADNMFREWKLPVKDNLKAKDNKLRIYFHSPIKRDMPKWDALPFHYEAINDPVSYTHLTLPTN
;
A
#
# COMPACT_ATOMS: atom_id res chain seq x y z
N MET A 1 21.68 3.91 15.71
CA MET A 1 21.14 3.81 14.35
C MET A 1 19.63 4.01 14.41
N ARG A 2 19.10 5.09 13.88
CA ARG A 2 17.66 5.37 13.88
C ARG A 2 17.00 4.57 12.75
N LYS A 3 16.16 3.60 13.10
CA LYS A 3 15.31 2.87 12.15
C LYS A 3 14.24 3.85 11.62
N SER A 4 14.36 4.26 10.37
CA SER A 4 13.32 5.03 9.68
C SER A 4 12.39 4.04 8.99
N THR A 5 11.34 3.66 9.65
CA THR A 5 10.25 2.84 9.11
C THR A 5 9.49 3.69 8.10
N ARG A 6 9.61 3.40 6.80
CA ARG A 6 8.72 4.00 5.79
C ARG A 6 7.35 3.36 5.93
N ILE A 7 6.46 4.13 6.48
CA ILE A 7 5.12 3.72 6.88
C ILE A 7 4.17 3.96 5.71
N ILE A 8 3.46 2.94 5.25
CA ILE A 8 2.31 3.12 4.34
C ILE A 8 1.19 3.72 5.19
N TYR A 9 1.00 5.05 5.12
CA TYR A 9 -0.16 5.69 5.74
C TYR A 9 -1.30 5.74 4.73
N LEU A 10 -2.34 5.00 4.99
CA LEU A 10 -3.59 5.11 4.25
C LEU A 10 -4.47 6.13 4.97
N LYS A 11 -4.65 7.32 4.38
CA LYS A 11 -5.52 8.36 4.92
C LYS A 11 -6.64 8.67 3.94
N MET A 12 -7.85 8.72 4.45
CA MET A 12 -8.99 9.23 3.71
C MET A 12 -9.18 10.72 4.07
N VAL A 13 -9.03 11.60 3.08
CA VAL A 13 -9.12 13.05 3.27
C VAL A 13 -10.34 13.59 2.55
N ALA A 14 -11.24 14.23 3.30
CA ALA A 14 -12.38 14.95 2.74
C ALA A 14 -12.15 16.46 2.86
N LEU A 15 -12.15 17.16 1.72
CA LEU A 15 -12.04 18.62 1.65
C LEU A 15 -13.41 19.23 1.39
N ALA A 16 -13.97 19.98 2.33
CA ALA A 16 -15.19 20.75 2.14
C ALA A 16 -14.85 22.10 1.51
N MET A 17 -15.27 22.32 0.25
CA MET A 17 -15.31 23.68 -0.31
C MET A 17 -16.64 24.32 0.06
N VAL A 18 -16.60 25.36 0.87
CA VAL A 18 -17.75 26.26 1.12
C VAL A 18 -17.54 27.49 0.24
N THR A 19 -18.35 27.60 -0.82
CA THR A 19 -18.45 28.86 -1.58
C THR A 19 -19.59 29.68 -0.99
N THR A 20 -19.28 30.58 -0.07
CA THR A 20 -20.13 31.70 0.27
C THR A 20 -19.37 33.00 -0.09
N PHE A 21 -19.88 33.68 -1.05
CA PHE A 21 -19.46 35.06 -1.33
C PHE A 21 -19.93 35.94 -0.15
N SER A 22 -19.02 36.25 0.74
CA SER A 22 -19.16 37.31 1.74
C SER A 22 -17.77 37.86 2.00
N THR A 23 -17.63 39.14 1.70
CA THR A 23 -16.47 39.97 2.00
C THR A 23 -16.34 40.14 3.50
N LEU A 24 -15.63 39.22 4.14
CA LEU A 24 -15.11 39.37 5.51
C LEU A 24 -13.79 38.61 5.54
N ASN A 25 -12.70 39.29 5.89
CA ASN A 25 -11.39 38.73 6.17
C ASN A 25 -11.47 37.83 7.38
N GLY A 26 -11.92 36.63 7.18
CA GLY A 26 -11.87 35.54 8.15
C GLY A 26 -11.01 34.40 7.57
N ASN A 27 -9.99 33.97 8.30
CA ASN A 27 -9.25 32.77 7.97
C ASN A 27 -10.24 31.59 7.92
N ILE A 28 -10.65 31.18 6.71
CA ILE A 28 -11.47 29.98 6.51
C ILE A 28 -10.51 28.79 6.70
N SER A 29 -10.42 28.30 7.92
CA SER A 29 -9.83 26.99 8.17
C SER A 29 -10.75 25.95 7.56
N ALA A 30 -10.34 25.37 6.43
CA ALA A 30 -11.06 24.25 5.83
C ALA A 30 -11.04 23.07 6.82
N ASN A 31 -12.19 22.73 7.37
CA ASN A 31 -12.34 21.62 8.30
C ASN A 31 -12.18 20.30 7.52
N THR A 32 -10.96 19.77 7.52
CA THR A 32 -10.62 18.50 6.86
C THR A 32 -10.89 17.37 7.82
N LEU A 33 -11.86 16.51 7.50
CA LEU A 33 -12.09 15.26 8.21
C LEU A 33 -11.13 14.19 7.66
N GLN A 34 -10.52 13.42 8.56
CA GLN A 34 -9.61 12.33 8.20
C GLN A 34 -9.99 11.06 8.96
N LYS A 35 -9.92 9.93 8.24
CA LYS A 35 -10.03 8.60 8.82
C LYS A 35 -8.83 7.78 8.37
N GLU A 36 -8.11 7.22 9.31
CA GLU A 36 -7.00 6.30 9.03
C GLU A 36 -7.53 4.87 8.93
N LEU A 37 -7.03 4.11 7.97
CA LEU A 37 -7.41 2.72 7.74
C LEU A 37 -6.26 1.80 8.16
N HIS A 38 -6.12 1.59 9.47
CA HIS A 38 -5.04 0.77 10.05
C HIS A 38 -5.50 -0.60 10.53
N SER A 39 -6.81 -0.81 10.68
CA SER A 39 -7.35 -2.03 11.28
C SER A 39 -8.05 -2.92 10.27
N GLY A 40 -8.20 -4.19 10.63
CA GLY A 40 -8.97 -5.15 9.84
C GLY A 40 -8.31 -5.59 8.54
N TRP A 41 -7.01 -5.34 8.41
CA TRP A 41 -6.26 -5.80 7.25
C TRP A 41 -5.95 -7.29 7.34
N ARG A 42 -6.00 -7.93 6.17
CA ARG A 42 -5.58 -9.31 5.95
C ARG A 42 -4.80 -9.40 4.66
N PHE A 43 -3.92 -10.37 4.57
CA PHE A 43 -3.13 -10.59 3.38
C PHE A 43 -3.08 -12.06 3.00
N LYS A 44 -2.68 -12.31 1.77
CA LYS A 44 -2.40 -13.66 1.27
C LYS A 44 -1.46 -13.58 0.07
N GLN A 45 -0.78 -14.68 -0.19
CA GLN A 45 -0.16 -14.92 -1.48
C GLN A 45 -1.25 -15.04 -2.55
N ALA A 46 -1.10 -14.37 -3.69
CA ALA A 46 -2.18 -14.23 -4.68
C ALA A 46 -2.74 -15.57 -5.17
N ARG A 47 -1.85 -16.56 -5.36
CA ARG A 47 -2.23 -17.92 -5.83
C ARG A 47 -2.85 -18.82 -4.78
N LEU A 48 -2.73 -18.47 -3.49
CA LEU A 48 -3.26 -19.28 -2.38
C LEU A 48 -4.61 -18.74 -1.91
N SER A 49 -5.39 -19.60 -1.28
CA SER A 49 -6.70 -19.24 -0.73
C SER A 49 -6.67 -18.74 0.72
N ASN A 50 -5.62 -19.10 1.46
CA ASN A 50 -5.53 -18.82 2.90
C ASN A 50 -5.22 -17.35 3.16
N TRP A 51 -6.06 -16.71 3.97
CA TRP A 51 -5.88 -15.35 4.45
C TRP A 51 -5.27 -15.34 5.85
N TYR A 52 -4.39 -14.40 6.07
CA TYR A 52 -3.72 -14.15 7.35
C TYR A 52 -3.93 -12.70 7.78
N PRO A 53 -3.95 -12.41 9.09
CA PRO A 53 -3.98 -11.04 9.57
C PRO A 53 -2.75 -10.26 9.10
N ALA A 54 -2.93 -8.99 8.79
CA ALA A 54 -1.87 -8.09 8.35
C ALA A 54 -1.84 -6.81 9.17
N THR A 55 -0.67 -6.21 9.28
CA THR A 55 -0.44 -4.93 9.93
C THR A 55 -0.19 -3.86 8.88
N VAL A 56 -1.04 -2.83 8.87
CA VAL A 56 -0.87 -1.67 7.97
C VAL A 56 -0.83 -0.41 8.83
N PRO A 57 0.24 0.38 8.70
CA PRO A 57 1.38 0.27 7.79
C PRO A 57 2.34 -0.87 8.17
N GLY A 58 2.88 -1.55 7.16
CA GLY A 58 3.77 -2.69 7.35
C GLY A 58 4.35 -3.19 6.03
N VAL A 59 5.07 -4.29 6.10
CA VAL A 59 5.65 -4.97 4.94
C VAL A 59 5.33 -6.46 5.01
N VAL A 60 5.30 -7.12 3.86
CA VAL A 60 4.94 -8.55 3.77
C VAL A 60 5.83 -9.45 4.64
N HIS A 61 7.12 -9.14 4.77
CA HIS A 61 8.03 -9.94 5.59
C HIS A 61 7.66 -9.91 7.08
N THR A 62 7.31 -8.74 7.62
CA THR A 62 6.86 -8.64 9.02
C THR A 62 5.56 -9.39 9.23
N ASP A 63 4.60 -9.26 8.32
CA ASP A 63 3.34 -10.00 8.40
C ASP A 63 3.58 -11.53 8.32
N LEU A 64 4.52 -12.00 7.48
CA LEU A 64 4.87 -13.42 7.39
C LEU A 64 5.54 -13.93 8.68
N ILE A 65 6.39 -13.12 9.32
CA ILE A 65 7.02 -13.44 10.61
C ILE A 65 5.97 -13.53 11.72
N ASP A 66 5.11 -12.52 11.81
CA ASP A 66 4.07 -12.42 12.84
C ASP A 66 3.09 -13.61 12.76
N ASN A 67 2.83 -14.09 11.54
CA ASN A 67 2.02 -15.27 11.29
C ASN A 67 2.80 -16.59 11.31
N LYS A 68 4.09 -16.56 11.66
CA LYS A 68 4.97 -17.76 11.78
C LYS A 68 5.09 -18.56 10.48
N ILE A 69 4.99 -17.90 9.36
CA ILE A 69 5.14 -18.50 8.02
C ILE A 69 6.61 -18.53 7.61
N ILE A 70 7.37 -17.52 8.03
CA ILE A 70 8.83 -17.47 7.88
C ILE A 70 9.49 -17.17 9.23
N GLU A 71 10.74 -17.57 9.37
CA GLU A 71 11.60 -17.18 10.49
C GLU A 71 12.20 -15.78 10.23
N ASP A 72 12.79 -15.19 11.29
CA ASP A 72 13.47 -13.90 11.17
C ASP A 72 14.61 -13.98 10.13
N PRO A 73 14.51 -13.26 9.00
CA PRO A 73 15.52 -13.28 7.94
C PRO A 73 16.91 -12.85 8.40
N PHE A 74 16.98 -12.02 9.45
CA PHE A 74 18.24 -11.49 9.98
C PHE A 74 18.94 -12.46 10.93
N TYR A 75 18.32 -13.59 11.25
CA TYR A 75 18.94 -14.59 12.10
C TYR A 75 19.68 -15.64 11.27
N ARG A 76 21.02 -15.71 11.43
CA ARG A 76 21.92 -16.66 10.74
C ARG A 76 21.77 -16.63 9.21
N LEU A 77 21.35 -17.75 8.62
CA LEU A 77 21.20 -17.92 7.17
C LEU A 77 19.73 -17.97 6.71
N ASN A 78 18.80 -17.52 7.56
CA ASN A 78 17.35 -17.56 7.25
C ASN A 78 16.99 -16.71 6.03
N GLU A 79 17.80 -15.70 5.70
CA GLU A 79 17.65 -14.88 4.48
C GLU A 79 17.56 -15.76 3.22
N ARG A 80 18.27 -16.90 3.19
CA ARG A 80 18.22 -17.84 2.06
C ARG A 80 16.85 -18.52 1.92
N GLY A 81 16.18 -18.73 3.05
CA GLY A 81 14.87 -19.38 3.11
C GLY A 81 13.72 -18.47 2.70
N VAL A 82 13.93 -17.16 2.60
CA VAL A 82 12.87 -16.18 2.29
C VAL A 82 12.96 -15.58 0.89
N GLN A 83 13.92 -16.03 0.07
CA GLN A 83 14.14 -15.56 -1.31
C GLN A 83 12.94 -15.80 -2.26
N TRP A 84 11.94 -16.53 -1.82
CA TRP A 84 10.72 -16.76 -2.60
C TRP A 84 9.69 -15.64 -2.45
N VAL A 85 9.79 -14.83 -1.38
CA VAL A 85 8.77 -13.84 -1.02
C VAL A 85 8.64 -12.74 -2.07
N ASP A 86 9.74 -12.27 -2.63
CA ASP A 86 9.79 -11.25 -3.67
C ASP A 86 9.39 -11.78 -5.06
N LYS A 87 9.42 -13.11 -5.23
CA LYS A 87 8.98 -13.80 -6.46
C LYS A 87 7.49 -14.08 -6.50
N GLU A 88 6.75 -13.71 -5.46
CA GLU A 88 5.32 -13.95 -5.37
C GLU A 88 4.52 -12.64 -5.40
N ASP A 89 3.30 -12.75 -5.91
CA ASP A 89 2.34 -11.66 -5.86
C ASP A 89 1.54 -11.73 -4.56
N TRP A 90 1.23 -10.57 -3.98
CA TRP A 90 0.56 -10.48 -2.69
C TRP A 90 -0.72 -9.67 -2.78
N ILE A 91 -1.74 -10.10 -2.05
CA ILE A 91 -3.01 -9.38 -1.94
C ILE A 91 -3.21 -8.94 -0.50
N TYR A 92 -3.43 -7.64 -0.32
CA TYR A 92 -3.89 -7.05 0.93
C TYR A 92 -5.33 -6.59 0.79
N GLU A 93 -6.15 -6.82 1.82
CA GLU A 93 -7.56 -6.47 1.77
C GLU A 93 -8.03 -6.01 3.14
N THR A 94 -8.86 -4.97 3.17
CA THR A 94 -9.62 -4.56 4.36
C THR A 94 -11.04 -4.17 3.98
N THR A 95 -11.92 -4.16 4.97
CA THR A 95 -13.27 -3.62 4.86
C THR A 95 -13.43 -2.47 5.84
N PHE A 96 -14.19 -1.44 5.44
CA PHE A 96 -14.42 -0.27 6.29
C PHE A 96 -15.74 0.41 5.98
N ASP A 97 -16.27 1.08 7.01
CA ASP A 97 -17.44 1.94 6.88
C ASP A 97 -17.01 3.40 6.77
N VAL A 98 -17.84 4.19 6.11
CA VAL A 98 -17.66 5.64 6.00
C VAL A 98 -18.68 6.33 6.90
N ALA A 99 -18.19 7.18 7.81
CA ALA A 99 -19.07 7.94 8.68
C ALA A 99 -19.97 8.89 7.86
N PRO A 100 -21.24 9.09 8.27
CA PRO A 100 -22.18 9.97 7.54
C PRO A 100 -21.61 11.36 7.28
N GLU A 101 -20.91 11.94 8.26
CA GLU A 101 -20.33 13.28 8.17
C GLU A 101 -19.24 13.36 7.08
N LEU A 102 -18.59 12.23 6.79
CA LEU A 102 -17.62 12.12 5.72
C LEU A 102 -18.31 11.89 4.37
N MET A 103 -19.37 11.05 4.35
CA MET A 103 -20.16 10.80 3.14
C MET A 103 -20.84 12.05 2.59
N ASP A 104 -21.23 12.99 3.46
CA ASP A 104 -21.85 14.26 3.07
C ASP A 104 -20.86 15.23 2.38
N LYS A 105 -19.56 14.94 2.40
CA LYS A 105 -18.57 15.80 1.76
C LYS A 105 -18.54 15.58 0.25
N ASN A 106 -18.41 16.70 -0.50
CA ASN A 106 -18.37 16.66 -1.97
C ASN A 106 -17.06 16.08 -2.51
N ASN A 107 -15.96 16.20 -1.77
CA ASN A 107 -14.64 15.78 -2.21
C ASN A 107 -14.04 14.81 -1.18
N ILE A 108 -14.17 13.53 -1.45
CA ILE A 108 -13.59 12.46 -0.64
C ILE A 108 -12.43 11.84 -1.43
N ARG A 109 -11.27 11.75 -0.80
CA ARG A 109 -10.07 11.19 -1.42
C ARG A 109 -9.50 10.06 -0.59
N LEU A 110 -9.08 9.01 -1.27
CA LEU A 110 -8.23 7.97 -0.72
C LEU A 110 -6.77 8.39 -0.94
N TYR A 111 -5.97 8.32 0.13
CA TYR A 111 -4.61 8.78 0.12
C TYR A 111 -3.65 7.67 0.50
N PHE A 112 -2.72 7.33 -0.41
CA PHE A 112 -1.62 6.42 -0.18
C PHE A 112 -0.32 7.22 -0.11
N LYS A 113 0.42 7.09 0.96
CA LYS A 113 1.73 7.74 1.10
C LYS A 113 2.84 7.04 0.34
N GLY A 114 2.62 5.78 -0.01
CA GLY A 114 3.50 4.97 -0.83
C GLY A 114 2.94 3.57 -0.98
N LEU A 115 3.15 2.99 -2.16
CA LEU A 115 2.87 1.60 -2.48
C LEU A 115 4.14 1.04 -3.12
N ASP A 116 4.73 0.03 -2.51
CA ASP A 116 6.01 -0.54 -2.96
C ASP A 116 5.80 -1.92 -3.58
N THR A 117 5.97 -2.01 -4.91
CA THR A 117 6.23 -0.97 -5.93
C THR A 117 5.11 -0.97 -6.95
N TYR A 118 4.83 -2.13 -7.55
CA TYR A 118 3.80 -2.32 -8.55
C TYR A 118 2.51 -2.78 -7.88
N ALA A 119 1.49 -1.93 -7.87
CA ALA A 119 0.26 -2.25 -7.18
C ALA A 119 -0.98 -1.83 -7.97
N ASP A 120 -1.93 -2.77 -8.07
CA ASP A 120 -3.29 -2.50 -8.54
C ASP A 120 -4.20 -2.32 -7.33
N VAL A 121 -4.88 -1.18 -7.27
CA VAL A 121 -5.80 -0.87 -6.17
C VAL A 121 -7.24 -0.95 -6.66
N TYR A 122 -8.06 -1.70 -5.90
CA TYR A 122 -9.48 -1.89 -6.17
C TYR A 122 -10.30 -1.40 -4.99
N LEU A 123 -11.32 -0.58 -5.27
CA LEU A 123 -12.34 -0.18 -4.31
C LEU A 123 -13.69 -0.71 -4.76
N ASN A 124 -14.33 -1.52 -3.93
CA ASN A 124 -15.62 -2.15 -4.22
C ASN A 124 -15.66 -2.96 -5.53
N GLY A 125 -14.50 -3.51 -5.93
CA GLY A 125 -14.33 -4.31 -7.14
C GLY A 125 -13.91 -3.52 -8.37
N GLU A 126 -13.93 -2.20 -8.33
CA GLU A 126 -13.46 -1.33 -9.41
C GLU A 126 -11.99 -0.97 -9.23
N LYS A 127 -11.20 -1.08 -10.30
CA LYS A 127 -9.77 -0.68 -10.30
C LYS A 127 -9.68 0.84 -10.33
N ILE A 128 -9.14 1.43 -9.27
CA ILE A 128 -9.02 2.88 -9.11
C ILE A 128 -7.61 3.41 -9.28
N LEU A 129 -6.60 2.53 -9.26
CA LEU A 129 -5.20 2.92 -9.40
C LEU A 129 -4.38 1.74 -9.93
N GLU A 130 -3.41 2.07 -10.78
CA GLU A 130 -2.24 1.25 -11.08
C GLU A 130 -0.99 2.03 -10.67
N ALA A 131 -0.31 1.59 -9.61
CA ALA A 131 0.90 2.21 -9.08
C ALA A 131 2.13 1.49 -9.62
N ASP A 132 3.17 2.25 -9.93
CA ASP A 132 4.44 1.78 -10.47
C ASP A 132 5.66 2.44 -9.81
N ASN A 133 5.44 3.21 -8.74
CA ASN A 133 6.48 4.00 -8.09
C ASN A 133 6.27 4.06 -6.58
N MET A 134 7.22 3.50 -5.82
CA MET A 134 7.18 3.44 -4.37
C MET A 134 7.38 4.79 -3.66
N PHE A 135 7.98 5.76 -4.34
CA PHE A 135 8.27 7.09 -3.78
C PHE A 135 7.15 8.10 -4.01
N ARG A 136 6.13 7.72 -4.78
CA ARG A 136 5.03 8.59 -5.15
C ARG A 136 3.88 8.47 -4.15
N GLU A 137 3.34 9.63 -3.77
CA GLU A 137 2.06 9.72 -3.06
C GLU A 137 0.89 9.71 -4.06
N TRP A 138 -0.17 8.98 -3.72
CA TRP A 138 -1.35 8.85 -4.55
C TRP A 138 -2.57 9.40 -3.83
N LYS A 139 -3.27 10.36 -4.46
CA LYS A 139 -4.47 11.02 -3.94
C LYS A 139 -5.60 10.86 -4.94
N LEU A 140 -6.49 9.93 -4.69
CA LEU A 140 -7.53 9.50 -5.62
C LEU A 140 -8.89 10.01 -5.19
N PRO A 141 -9.66 10.71 -6.06
CA PRO A 141 -11.06 10.99 -5.79
C PRO A 141 -11.83 9.66 -5.79
N VAL A 142 -12.59 9.38 -4.74
CA VAL A 142 -13.27 8.09 -4.58
C VAL A 142 -14.73 8.23 -4.18
N LYS A 143 -15.27 9.45 -4.18
CA LYS A 143 -16.64 9.72 -3.73
C LYS A 143 -17.67 8.81 -4.41
N ASP A 144 -17.55 8.63 -5.72
CA ASP A 144 -18.50 7.87 -6.54
C ASP A 144 -18.36 6.35 -6.37
N ASN A 145 -17.19 5.90 -5.89
CA ASN A 145 -16.91 4.47 -5.64
C ASN A 145 -17.24 4.04 -4.23
N LEU A 146 -17.54 4.99 -3.32
CA LEU A 146 -17.79 4.69 -1.91
C LEU A 146 -19.25 4.37 -1.63
N LYS A 147 -19.43 3.45 -0.66
CA LYS A 147 -20.69 3.12 -0.01
C LYS A 147 -20.64 3.58 1.45
N ALA A 148 -21.79 3.74 2.08
CA ALA A 148 -21.85 4.07 3.51
C ALA A 148 -21.24 2.97 4.38
N LYS A 149 -21.43 1.70 4.00
CA LYS A 149 -20.97 0.53 4.75
C LYS A 149 -20.31 -0.50 3.83
N ASP A 150 -19.52 -1.38 4.45
CA ASP A 150 -18.91 -2.55 3.82
C ASP A 150 -18.09 -2.22 2.57
N ASN A 151 -17.38 -1.10 2.60
CA ASN A 151 -16.43 -0.80 1.52
C ASN A 151 -15.27 -1.78 1.58
N LYS A 152 -14.97 -2.40 0.46
CA LYS A 152 -13.86 -3.33 0.31
C LYS A 152 -12.73 -2.65 -0.44
N LEU A 153 -11.60 -2.48 0.22
CA LEU A 153 -10.35 -2.01 -0.37
C LEU A 153 -9.40 -3.19 -0.53
N ARG A 154 -9.00 -3.45 -1.76
CA ARG A 154 -8.05 -4.50 -2.10
C ARG A 154 -6.86 -3.90 -2.84
N ILE A 155 -5.66 -4.31 -2.44
CA ILE A 155 -4.40 -3.94 -3.09
C ILE A 155 -3.73 -5.23 -3.54
N TYR A 156 -3.48 -5.34 -4.84
CA TYR A 156 -2.74 -6.43 -5.44
C TYR A 156 -1.33 -5.96 -5.74
N PHE A 157 -0.35 -6.47 -5.02
CA PHE A 157 1.06 -6.20 -5.27
C PHE A 157 1.63 -7.25 -6.20
N HIS A 158 2.15 -6.79 -7.32
CA HIS A 158 2.87 -7.63 -8.26
C HIS A 158 4.31 -7.81 -7.82
N SER A 159 4.86 -9.01 -8.05
CA SER A 159 6.28 -9.27 -7.87
C SER A 159 7.12 -8.36 -8.77
N PRO A 160 8.02 -7.55 -8.21
CA PRO A 160 8.95 -6.75 -9.02
C PRO A 160 9.85 -7.64 -9.88
N ILE A 161 10.26 -8.79 -9.33
CA ILE A 161 11.10 -9.77 -10.03
C ILE A 161 10.40 -10.28 -11.28
N LYS A 162 9.16 -10.77 -11.15
CA LYS A 162 8.39 -11.26 -12.32
C LYS A 162 8.18 -10.17 -13.38
N ARG A 163 8.03 -8.91 -12.95
CA ARG A 163 7.72 -7.79 -13.84
C ARG A 163 8.96 -7.20 -14.52
N ASP A 164 10.08 -7.15 -13.83
CA ASP A 164 11.28 -6.44 -14.28
C ASP A 164 12.36 -7.35 -14.88
N MET A 165 12.47 -8.61 -14.44
CA MET A 165 13.43 -9.57 -15.01
C MET A 165 13.30 -9.72 -16.53
N PRO A 166 12.09 -9.87 -17.13
CA PRO A 166 11.98 -9.96 -18.59
C PRO A 166 12.49 -8.71 -19.31
N LYS A 167 12.38 -7.53 -18.69
CA LYS A 167 12.91 -6.28 -19.25
C LYS A 167 14.43 -6.24 -19.13
N TRP A 168 14.95 -6.71 -17.98
CA TRP A 168 16.37 -6.86 -17.76
C TRP A 168 16.98 -7.81 -18.79
N ASP A 169 16.41 -8.98 -18.96
CA ASP A 169 16.90 -10.00 -19.91
C ASP A 169 16.90 -9.51 -21.35
N ALA A 170 16.02 -8.56 -21.69
CA ALA A 170 15.96 -7.95 -23.02
C ALA A 170 17.01 -6.86 -23.28
N LEU A 171 17.76 -6.45 -22.25
CA LEU A 171 18.80 -5.42 -22.41
C LEU A 171 20.01 -6.00 -23.16
N PRO A 172 20.62 -5.23 -24.10
CA PRO A 172 21.81 -5.67 -24.83
C PRO A 172 23.06 -5.79 -23.96
N PHE A 173 23.06 -5.19 -22.78
CA PHE A 173 24.15 -5.23 -21.81
C PHE A 173 23.58 -5.45 -20.40
N HIS A 174 24.15 -6.44 -19.70
CA HIS A 174 23.82 -6.72 -18.31
C HIS A 174 24.96 -6.18 -17.43
N TYR A 175 24.64 -5.25 -16.54
CA TYR A 175 25.53 -4.92 -15.44
C TYR A 175 25.30 -5.96 -14.34
N GLU A 176 26.24 -6.85 -14.13
CA GLU A 176 26.21 -7.74 -12.99
C GLU A 176 26.29 -6.90 -11.71
N ALA A 177 25.27 -6.94 -10.89
CA ALA A 177 25.37 -6.42 -9.54
C ALA A 177 26.41 -7.28 -8.81
N ILE A 178 27.37 -6.65 -8.14
CA ILE A 178 28.42 -7.33 -7.34
C ILE A 178 27.79 -8.20 -6.23
N ASN A 179 26.56 -7.93 -5.88
CA ASN A 179 25.77 -8.71 -4.92
C ASN A 179 24.70 -9.47 -5.68
N ASP A 180 24.73 -10.78 -5.52
CA ASP A 180 23.70 -11.74 -5.92
C ASP A 180 22.29 -11.23 -5.51
N PRO A 181 21.18 -11.70 -6.12
CA PRO A 181 19.76 -11.25 -5.89
C PRO A 181 19.28 -11.07 -4.46
N VAL A 182 20.09 -11.36 -3.45
CA VAL A 182 19.91 -10.93 -2.05
C VAL A 182 19.59 -9.43 -1.94
N SER A 183 20.05 -8.60 -2.88
CA SER A 183 19.76 -7.16 -2.88
C SER A 183 18.29 -6.80 -3.11
N TYR A 184 17.51 -7.67 -3.73
CA TYR A 184 16.08 -7.42 -3.97
C TYR A 184 15.22 -7.63 -2.71
N THR A 185 15.63 -8.50 -1.80
CA THR A 185 14.98 -8.61 -0.49
C THR A 185 15.19 -7.37 0.38
N HIS A 186 16.22 -6.59 0.11
CA HIS A 186 16.48 -5.32 0.77
C HIS A 186 15.73 -4.13 0.15
N LEU A 187 15.27 -4.24 -1.10
CA LEU A 187 14.45 -3.21 -1.74
C LEU A 187 13.00 -3.24 -1.30
N THR A 188 12.51 -4.40 -0.86
CA THR A 188 11.17 -4.56 -0.29
C THR A 188 11.14 -4.29 1.20
N LEU A 189 12.29 -4.34 1.88
CA LEU A 189 12.39 -3.83 3.25
C LEU A 189 12.43 -2.29 3.19
N PRO A 190 11.70 -1.60 4.07
CA PRO A 190 11.77 -0.15 4.13
C PRO A 190 13.22 0.21 4.44
N THR A 191 13.96 0.57 3.42
CA THR A 191 15.27 1.18 3.62
C THR A 191 15.05 2.48 4.34
N ASN A 192 15.63 2.55 5.51
CA ASN A 192 15.61 3.68 6.42
C ASN A 192 16.02 5.00 5.76
#